data_8fccb42a338af010d2f01b117ad06877
#
_entry.id   8fccb42a338af010d2f01b117ad06877
#
_cell.length_a   1.000
_cell.length_b   1.000
_cell.length_c   1.000
_cell.angle_alpha   90.00
_cell.angle_beta   90.00
_cell.angle_gamma   90.00
#
_symmetry.space_group_name_H-M   'P 1'
#
loop_
_entity.id
_entity.type
_entity.pdbx_description
1 polymer ?
#
loop_
_entity_poly.entity_id
_entity_poly.type
_entity_poly.pdbx_seq_one_letter_code
_entity_poly.pdbx_strand_id
1 'polypeptide(L)'
;IPLSENSKKSISKFLSDKNADDFIFAGQKSHYTRKAISTVQYQRIIKSWMRMLGVDDVSSYSTHSMRKTLASHIYSKTNNVEAVRRLLGHQSVTATSSYLNVSNDDATALAVQYHF
;
A
#
# COMPACT_ATOMS: atom_id res chain seq x y z
N ILE A 1 -3.41 -13.68 -0.74
CA ILE A 1 -3.67 -12.75 -1.86
C ILE A 1 -2.79 -13.20 -3.02
N PRO A 2 -3.34 -13.48 -4.20
CA PRO A 2 -2.55 -13.84 -5.37
C PRO A 2 -1.67 -12.66 -5.81
N LEU A 3 -0.44 -12.97 -6.20
CA LEU A 3 0.50 -11.98 -6.71
C LEU A 3 0.34 -11.83 -8.23
N SER A 4 0.43 -10.60 -8.73
CA SER A 4 0.50 -10.36 -10.18
C SER A 4 1.79 -10.94 -10.77
N GLU A 5 1.80 -11.23 -12.07
CA GLU A 5 3.00 -11.74 -12.74
C GLU A 5 4.19 -10.78 -12.64
N ASN A 6 3.93 -9.47 -12.71
CA ASN A 6 4.98 -8.47 -12.52
C ASN A 6 5.57 -8.49 -11.10
N SER A 7 4.70 -8.66 -10.08
CA SER A 7 5.16 -8.80 -8.69
C SER A 7 5.98 -10.07 -8.50
N LYS A 8 5.55 -11.20 -9.07
CA LYS A 8 6.30 -12.46 -9.04
C LYS A 8 7.68 -12.32 -9.65
N LYS A 9 7.77 -11.71 -10.85
CA LYS A 9 9.04 -11.46 -11.54
C LYS A 9 9.98 -10.56 -10.71
N SER A 10 9.44 -9.47 -10.14
CA SER A 10 10.23 -8.55 -9.32
C SER A 10 10.75 -9.23 -8.06
N ILE A 11 9.91 -10.03 -7.38
CA ILE A 11 10.30 -10.77 -6.19
C ILE A 11 11.36 -11.82 -6.54
N SER A 12 11.16 -12.61 -7.61
CA SER A 12 12.14 -13.62 -8.05
C SER A 12 13.50 -13.00 -8.36
N LYS A 13 13.51 -11.87 -9.06
CA LYS A 13 14.75 -11.12 -9.34
C LYS A 13 15.40 -10.62 -8.05
N PHE A 14 14.62 -10.12 -7.10
CA PHE A 14 15.14 -9.63 -5.82
C PHE A 14 15.70 -10.74 -4.93
N LEU A 15 15.15 -11.96 -5.06
CA LEU A 15 15.55 -13.11 -4.26
C LEU A 15 16.70 -13.91 -4.88
N SER A 16 17.11 -13.63 -6.13
CA SER A 16 18.12 -14.43 -6.86
C SER A 16 19.47 -14.52 -6.13
N ASP A 17 19.84 -13.49 -5.39
CA ASP A 17 21.12 -13.40 -4.68
C ASP A 17 20.98 -13.68 -3.17
N LYS A 18 19.85 -14.23 -2.73
CA LYS A 18 19.57 -14.51 -1.31
C LYS A 18 19.57 -16.01 -1.04
N ASN A 19 20.08 -16.38 0.14
CA ASN A 19 19.97 -17.75 0.64
C ASN A 19 18.59 -17.99 1.25
N ALA A 20 18.22 -19.26 1.35
CA ALA A 20 16.91 -19.67 1.89
C ALA A 20 16.64 -19.18 3.33
N ASP A 21 17.70 -19.03 4.13
CA ASP A 21 17.62 -18.59 5.54
C ASP A 21 17.75 -17.06 5.71
N ASP A 22 17.96 -16.32 4.62
CA ASP A 22 18.08 -14.88 4.67
C ASP A 22 16.71 -14.21 4.84
N PHE A 23 16.66 -13.10 5.58
CA PHE A 23 15.48 -12.25 5.57
C PHE A 23 15.29 -11.64 4.19
N ILE A 24 14.06 -11.70 3.66
CA ILE A 24 13.72 -11.07 2.37
C ILE A 24 14.09 -9.59 2.40
N PHE A 25 13.69 -8.90 3.46
CA PHE A 25 14.04 -7.50 3.69
C PHE A 25 14.93 -7.42 4.93
N ALA A 26 16.23 -7.44 4.71
CA ALA A 26 17.24 -7.33 5.74
C ALA A 26 17.60 -5.86 6.05
N GLY A 27 18.16 -5.62 7.22
CA GLY A 27 18.72 -4.33 7.58
C GLY A 27 19.94 -3.96 6.72
N GLN A 28 20.16 -2.66 6.50
CA GLN A 28 21.21 -2.19 5.58
C GLN A 28 22.62 -2.10 6.20
N LYS A 29 22.74 -2.03 7.52
CA LYS A 29 24.04 -1.97 8.18
C LYS A 29 24.58 -3.36 8.47
N SER A 30 25.90 -3.55 8.38
CA SER A 30 26.57 -4.85 8.49
C SER A 30 26.14 -5.68 9.71
N HIS A 31 25.96 -5.06 10.88
CA HIS A 31 25.50 -5.77 12.08
C HIS A 31 23.96 -6.04 12.13
N TYR A 32 23.21 -5.48 11.15
CA TYR A 32 21.76 -5.72 11.00
C TYR A 32 21.41 -6.58 9.78
N THR A 33 22.38 -7.01 8.98
CA THR A 33 22.12 -7.83 7.77
C THR A 33 21.48 -9.18 8.10
N ARG A 34 21.68 -9.67 9.31
CA ARG A 34 21.05 -10.90 9.82
C ARG A 34 19.73 -10.66 10.56
N LYS A 35 19.14 -9.47 10.44
CA LYS A 35 17.86 -9.11 11.06
C LYS A 35 16.93 -8.53 10.01
N ALA A 36 15.63 -8.73 10.20
CA ALA A 36 14.63 -8.09 9.38
C ALA A 36 14.75 -6.57 9.47
N ILE A 37 14.39 -5.88 8.38
CA ILE A 37 14.27 -4.42 8.35
C ILE A 37 13.29 -3.95 9.45
N SER A 38 13.65 -2.92 10.19
CA SER A 38 12.75 -2.34 11.17
C SER A 38 11.69 -1.44 10.52
N THR A 39 10.54 -1.28 11.18
CA THR A 39 9.48 -0.38 10.73
C THR A 39 10.00 1.05 10.54
N VAL A 40 10.87 1.52 11.43
CA VAL A 40 11.49 2.86 11.33
C VAL A 40 12.35 2.98 10.08
N GLN A 41 13.15 1.96 9.78
CA GLN A 41 13.99 1.94 8.58
C GLN A 41 13.12 1.91 7.30
N TYR A 42 12.05 1.12 7.30
CA TYR A 42 11.11 1.08 6.18
C TYR A 42 10.42 2.45 5.97
N GLN A 43 9.99 3.12 7.04
CA GLN A 43 9.45 4.49 6.93
C GLN A 43 10.46 5.47 6.33
N ARG A 44 11.74 5.38 6.71
CA ARG A 44 12.79 6.24 6.13
C ARG A 44 12.95 6.00 4.63
N ILE A 45 12.86 4.76 4.19
CA ILE A 45 12.92 4.41 2.76
C ILE A 45 11.73 5.03 2.02
N ILE A 46 10.50 4.90 2.53
CA ILE A 46 9.33 5.51 1.91
C ILE A 46 9.49 7.03 1.79
N LYS A 47 9.90 7.69 2.86
CA LYS A 47 10.13 9.14 2.83
C LYS A 47 11.22 9.55 1.84
N SER A 48 12.26 8.73 1.69
CA SER A 48 13.30 8.94 0.68
C SER A 48 12.71 8.85 -0.73
N TRP A 49 11.89 7.85 -1.01
CA TRP A 49 11.21 7.72 -2.30
C TRP A 49 10.29 8.90 -2.62
N MET A 50 9.52 9.37 -1.62
CA MET A 50 8.66 10.54 -1.81
C MET A 50 9.46 11.80 -2.15
N ARG A 51 10.61 12.02 -1.50
CA ARG A 51 11.51 13.14 -1.85
C ARG A 51 12.04 13.02 -3.28
N MET A 52 12.43 11.82 -3.70
CA MET A 52 12.88 11.57 -5.09
C MET A 52 11.79 11.84 -6.13
N LEU A 53 10.53 11.69 -5.74
CA LEU A 53 9.36 12.01 -6.57
C LEU A 53 8.97 13.49 -6.51
N GLY A 54 9.70 14.34 -5.80
CA GLY A 54 9.44 15.77 -5.68
C GLY A 54 8.27 16.13 -4.76
N VAL A 55 7.93 15.25 -3.82
CA VAL A 55 6.88 15.55 -2.82
C VAL A 55 7.45 16.46 -1.74
N ASP A 56 6.89 17.65 -1.58
CA ASP A 56 7.37 18.65 -0.62
C ASP A 56 7.12 18.24 0.84
N ASP A 57 5.88 17.86 1.16
CA ASP A 57 5.54 17.35 2.50
C ASP A 57 5.57 15.84 2.57
N VAL A 58 6.72 15.29 2.92
CA VAL A 58 6.89 13.85 3.12
C VAL A 58 6.40 13.37 4.50
N SER A 59 6.00 14.26 5.41
CA SER A 59 5.59 13.90 6.77
C SER A 59 4.30 13.07 6.76
N SER A 60 3.40 13.37 5.84
CA SER A 60 2.11 12.70 5.65
C SER A 60 2.23 11.28 5.07
N TYR A 61 3.41 10.87 4.59
CA TYR A 61 3.61 9.56 3.98
C TYR A 61 4.21 8.55 4.96
N SER A 62 3.61 7.39 5.00
CA SER A 62 3.98 6.29 5.90
C SER A 62 3.88 4.92 5.20
N THR A 63 4.17 3.87 5.94
CA THR A 63 3.97 2.49 5.48
C THR A 63 2.52 2.21 5.06
N HIS A 64 1.54 2.83 5.74
CA HIS A 64 0.13 2.73 5.37
C HIS A 64 -0.21 3.42 4.05
N SER A 65 0.53 4.46 3.67
CA SER A 65 0.31 5.15 2.40
C SER A 65 0.49 4.22 1.21
N MET A 66 1.50 3.35 1.24
CA MET A 66 1.74 2.36 0.17
C MET A 66 0.58 1.34 0.08
N ARG A 67 0.07 0.88 1.21
CA ARG A 67 -1.09 -0.01 1.26
C ARG A 67 -2.37 0.68 0.76
N LYS A 68 -2.55 1.93 1.15
CA LYS A 68 -3.71 2.75 0.76
C LYS A 68 -3.72 3.03 -0.74
N THR A 69 -2.58 3.23 -1.38
CA THR A 69 -2.46 3.54 -2.81
C THR A 69 -3.17 2.51 -3.68
N LEU A 70 -2.91 1.21 -3.48
CA LEU A 70 -3.57 0.16 -4.26
C LEU A 70 -5.08 0.13 -4.01
N ALA A 71 -5.49 0.23 -2.75
CA ALA A 71 -6.89 0.22 -2.36
C ALA A 71 -7.67 1.41 -2.98
N SER A 72 -7.10 2.61 -2.91
CA SER A 72 -7.68 3.82 -3.51
C SER A 72 -7.74 3.72 -5.03
N HIS A 73 -6.70 3.14 -5.67
CA HIS A 73 -6.69 2.96 -7.12
C HIS A 73 -7.79 1.98 -7.56
N ILE A 74 -7.97 0.86 -6.86
CA ILE A 74 -9.04 -0.10 -7.16
C ILE A 74 -10.40 0.57 -6.97
N TYR A 75 -10.59 1.28 -5.87
CA TYR A 75 -11.84 1.99 -5.60
C TYR A 75 -12.15 3.02 -6.69
N SER A 76 -11.20 3.86 -7.08
CA SER A 76 -11.39 4.88 -8.12
C SER A 76 -11.76 4.31 -9.50
N LYS A 77 -11.42 3.05 -9.77
CA LYS A 77 -11.75 2.37 -11.02
C LYS A 77 -13.05 1.59 -10.99
N THR A 78 -13.46 1.11 -9.85
CA THR A 78 -14.57 0.15 -9.73
C THR A 78 -15.74 0.63 -8.88
N ASN A 79 -15.54 1.67 -8.06
CA ASN A 79 -16.45 2.13 -7.00
C ASN A 79 -16.93 1.00 -6.07
N ASN A 80 -16.19 -0.12 -6.00
CA ASN A 80 -16.58 -1.31 -5.27
C ASN A 80 -15.88 -1.36 -3.90
N VAL A 81 -16.51 -0.75 -2.90
CA VAL A 81 -16.03 -0.74 -1.50
C VAL A 81 -15.90 -2.14 -0.93
N GLU A 82 -16.80 -3.06 -1.28
CA GLU A 82 -16.78 -4.44 -0.76
C GLU A 82 -15.55 -5.22 -1.28
N ALA A 83 -15.19 -5.05 -2.54
CA ALA A 83 -13.99 -5.64 -3.09
C ALA A 83 -12.73 -5.12 -2.37
N VAL A 84 -12.68 -3.81 -2.10
CA VAL A 84 -11.58 -3.19 -1.35
C VAL A 84 -11.55 -3.68 0.10
N ARG A 85 -12.70 -3.78 0.75
CA ARG A 85 -12.83 -4.32 2.11
C ARG A 85 -12.20 -5.72 2.22
N ARG A 86 -12.55 -6.61 1.30
CA ARG A 86 -12.02 -7.99 1.25
C ARG A 86 -10.51 -7.99 0.97
N LEU A 87 -10.04 -7.16 0.05
CA LEU A 87 -8.62 -7.03 -0.27
C LEU A 87 -7.80 -6.58 0.96
N LEU A 88 -8.31 -5.63 1.71
CA LEU A 88 -7.65 -5.11 2.92
C LEU A 88 -7.81 -6.02 4.15
N GLY A 89 -8.75 -6.96 4.12
CA GLY A 89 -9.10 -7.80 5.26
C GLY A 89 -9.85 -7.04 6.36
N HIS A 90 -10.54 -5.95 6.02
CA HIS A 90 -11.33 -5.19 6.98
C HIS A 90 -12.62 -5.93 7.34
N GLN A 91 -12.98 -5.91 8.62
CA GLN A 91 -14.19 -6.58 9.11
C GLN A 91 -15.47 -5.80 8.78
N SER A 92 -15.39 -4.47 8.61
CA SER A 92 -16.56 -3.64 8.31
C SER A 92 -16.37 -2.75 7.08
N VAL A 93 -17.47 -2.47 6.40
CA VAL A 93 -17.53 -1.52 5.29
C VAL A 93 -17.22 -0.09 5.78
N THR A 94 -17.71 0.28 6.96
CA THR A 94 -17.47 1.59 7.58
C THR A 94 -15.97 1.86 7.75
N ALA A 95 -15.22 0.88 8.26
CA ALA A 95 -13.76 1.01 8.38
C ALA A 95 -13.08 1.21 7.03
N THR A 96 -13.56 0.56 5.98
CA THR A 96 -13.04 0.69 4.62
C THR A 96 -13.38 2.05 4.02
N SER A 97 -14.60 2.54 4.18
CA SER A 97 -15.03 3.85 3.70
C SER A 97 -14.22 4.97 4.35
N SER A 98 -14.05 4.94 5.67
CA SER A 98 -13.17 5.87 6.38
C SER A 98 -11.72 5.79 5.92
N TYR A 99 -11.22 4.59 5.65
CA TYR A 99 -9.86 4.36 5.15
C TYR A 99 -9.65 4.95 3.74
N LEU A 100 -10.68 4.91 2.89
CA LEU A 100 -10.66 5.45 1.53
C LEU A 100 -10.99 6.95 1.48
N ASN A 101 -11.36 7.56 2.61
CA ASN A 101 -11.93 8.91 2.69
C ASN A 101 -13.18 9.07 1.79
N VAL A 102 -14.00 8.03 1.68
CA VAL A 102 -15.28 8.13 0.97
C VAL A 102 -16.21 8.99 1.82
N SER A 103 -16.58 10.14 1.32
CA SER A 103 -17.49 11.08 1.99
C SER A 103 -18.95 10.81 1.63
N ASN A 104 -19.87 11.36 2.43
CA ASN A 104 -21.29 11.41 2.05
C ASN A 104 -21.52 12.23 0.78
N ASP A 105 -20.63 13.17 0.47
CA ASP A 105 -20.69 13.99 -0.73
C ASP A 105 -20.49 13.16 -2.00
N ASP A 106 -19.60 12.15 -1.94
CA ASP A 106 -19.40 11.19 -3.04
C ASP A 106 -20.67 10.37 -3.29
N ALA A 107 -21.36 9.95 -2.24
CA ALA A 107 -22.64 9.23 -2.36
C ALA A 107 -23.74 10.13 -2.94
N THR A 108 -23.78 11.39 -2.54
CA THR A 108 -24.75 12.38 -3.07
C THR A 108 -24.47 12.68 -4.53
N ALA A 109 -23.20 12.85 -4.92
CA ALA A 109 -22.82 13.08 -6.31
C ALA A 109 -23.21 11.89 -7.21
N LEU A 110 -23.02 10.66 -6.74
CA LEU A 110 -23.48 9.46 -7.43
C LEU A 110 -25.00 9.41 -7.56
N ALA A 111 -25.73 9.73 -6.51
CA ALA A 111 -27.20 9.77 -6.55
C ALA A 111 -27.74 10.79 -7.56
N VAL A 112 -27.07 11.94 -7.68
CA VAL A 112 -27.41 12.96 -8.70
C VAL A 112 -27.10 12.49 -10.12
N GLN A 113 -26.04 11.71 -10.31
CA GLN A 113 -25.65 11.20 -11.62
C GLN A 113 -26.58 10.10 -12.16
N TYR A 114 -27.21 9.32 -11.26
CA TYR A 114 -28.11 8.22 -11.60
C TYR A 114 -29.57 8.57 -11.30
N HIS A 115 -30.06 9.68 -11.86
CA HIS A 115 -31.47 9.98 -11.84
C HIS A 115 -32.26 9.00 -12.72
N PHE A 116 -33.33 8.46 -12.15
CA PHE A 116 -34.38 7.78 -12.89
C PHE A 116 -35.41 8.79 -13.42
#